data_0b7753cefd214435784664b14bdeef0a
#
_entry.id   0b7753cefd214435784664b14bdeef0a
#
_cell.length_a   1.000
_cell.length_b   1.000
_cell.length_c   1.000
_cell.angle_alpha   90.00
_cell.angle_beta   90.00
_cell.angle_gamma   90.00
#
_symmetry.space_group_name_H-M   'P 1'
#
loop_
_entity.id
_entity.type
_entity.pdbx_description
1 polymer ?
#
loop_
_entity_poly.entity_id
_entity_poly.type
_entity_poly.pdbx_seq_one_letter_code
_entity_poly.pdbx_strand_id
1 'polypeptide(L)'
;MNIASNNRTIYTIIAVWITLVLVALGACTSHSTSTSTTSQTPVLTVTAGLDKINHFVFIMQENRSFDSYFGTYPGADGIPQNVSFTDPWDKSIVKPYHDTNNDNFDGPHGWENSLADVNGGQMDGFLKEAYKRYSAGAVINRTPGNDPREVLGYHDYHEIPNYWNYAGLYVLQDRMFESIASYSLPAHLYKLAAQSGGYTGFNQPYPTQFDFPEITELLTSGSITWNYYVTSGNVPDNNGQAIGSDADQKDDPTQYTYWNPLPAFPKVWNDPYERSRIVDTAQFYKDAAAGTLPQVSWIQPFFGSRLSEHPGMGGGVEDGMAYVTGLVNAIMQSPNWNSTAIFIAWDDWGGFYDHVDPPKVDEFGYGIRVPGLVISPYARQGYIDHKTYSFESWLKIVEKRYGIASMTKRDKDALDMTEAFDFTQQPRAPIVLNATLEGSPYPQTPQIIKH
;
A
#
# COMPACT_ATOMS: atom_id res chain seq x y z
N MET A 1 -12.55 -23.02 -62.43
CA MET A 1 -13.94 -23.45 -62.63
C MET A 1 -14.81 -22.49 -61.83
N ASN A 2 -15.53 -21.66 -62.56
CA ASN A 2 -16.51 -20.65 -62.17
C ASN A 2 -17.68 -21.21 -61.39
N ILE A 3 -18.31 -20.40 -60.51
CA ILE A 3 -19.71 -19.97 -60.45
C ILE A 3 -19.86 -19.20 -59.14
N ALA A 4 -19.95 -17.95 -59.02
CA ALA A 4 -20.81 -16.80 -59.34
C ALA A 4 -22.22 -16.85 -58.71
N SER A 5 -22.47 -15.75 -57.96
CA SER A 5 -23.71 -14.96 -57.76
C SER A 5 -24.86 -15.60 -56.94
N ASN A 6 -25.58 -14.86 -56.08
CA ASN A 6 -26.40 -13.70 -56.37
C ASN A 6 -26.94 -12.99 -55.09
N ASN A 7 -27.02 -11.69 -55.15
CA ASN A 7 -27.78 -10.76 -54.32
C ASN A 7 -29.28 -11.07 -54.20
N ARG A 8 -29.90 -10.67 -53.07
CA ARG A 8 -31.17 -9.91 -53.09
C ARG A 8 -31.43 -9.15 -51.80
N THR A 9 -31.50 -7.86 -51.97
CA THR A 9 -32.02 -6.79 -51.10
C THR A 9 -33.52 -6.95 -50.93
N ILE A 10 -34.02 -6.75 -49.68
CA ILE A 10 -35.45 -6.47 -49.44
C ILE A 10 -35.55 -5.25 -48.54
N TYR A 11 -36.06 -4.16 -49.13
CA TYR A 11 -36.56 -2.96 -48.43
C TYR A 11 -38.00 -3.22 -47.98
N THR A 12 -38.33 -2.88 -46.73
CA THR A 12 -39.73 -2.73 -46.34
C THR A 12 -39.92 -1.35 -45.70
N ILE A 13 -40.73 -0.56 -46.40
CA ILE A 13 -41.24 0.76 -46.06
C ILE A 13 -42.45 0.55 -45.10
N ILE A 14 -42.52 1.26 -43.98
CA ILE A 14 -43.77 1.41 -43.25
C ILE A 14 -44.00 2.90 -42.96
N ALA A 15 -45.22 3.32 -43.34
CA ALA A 15 -45.70 4.65 -43.48
C ALA A 15 -46.04 5.33 -42.13
N VAL A 16 -45.96 6.64 -42.21
CA VAL A 16 -46.37 7.67 -41.24
C VAL A 16 -47.91 7.73 -41.12
N TRP A 17 -48.40 7.80 -39.89
CA TRP A 17 -49.74 8.34 -39.62
C TRP A 17 -49.63 9.61 -38.77
N ILE A 18 -49.98 10.75 -39.38
CA ILE A 18 -50.18 12.05 -38.74
C ILE A 18 -51.67 12.10 -38.31
N THR A 19 -51.93 12.36 -37.04
CA THR A 19 -53.26 12.74 -36.61
C THR A 19 -53.18 14.14 -35.98
N LEU A 20 -53.73 15.13 -36.69
CA LEU A 20 -54.01 16.49 -36.19
C LEU A 20 -55.23 16.43 -35.26
N VAL A 21 -55.12 17.02 -34.08
CA VAL A 21 -56.27 17.51 -33.29
C VAL A 21 -55.99 18.95 -32.85
N LEU A 22 -56.78 19.85 -33.46
CA LEU A 22 -56.97 21.23 -32.99
C LEU A 22 -58.03 21.25 -31.89
N VAL A 23 -57.77 21.89 -30.77
CA VAL A 23 -58.81 22.58 -29.99
C VAL A 23 -58.23 23.64 -29.03
N ALA A 24 -58.73 24.85 -29.24
CA ALA A 24 -59.14 25.90 -28.32
C ALA A 24 -58.15 26.55 -27.34
N LEU A 25 -58.04 27.85 -27.57
CA LEU A 25 -57.55 28.92 -26.72
C LEU A 25 -58.27 29.00 -25.38
N GLY A 26 -57.52 28.95 -24.29
CA GLY A 26 -57.92 29.42 -22.97
C GLY A 26 -56.77 30.22 -22.36
N ALA A 27 -56.89 31.50 -22.32
CA ALA A 27 -55.92 32.40 -21.70
C ALA A 27 -55.98 32.25 -20.17
N CYS A 28 -54.91 31.71 -19.61
CA CYS A 28 -54.62 31.85 -18.19
C CYS A 28 -53.20 32.41 -18.06
N THR A 29 -53.07 33.60 -17.55
CA THR A 29 -51.84 34.25 -17.14
C THR A 29 -51.24 33.45 -15.97
N SER A 30 -50.25 32.61 -16.23
CA SER A 30 -49.44 31.99 -15.20
C SER A 30 -48.11 32.72 -15.09
N HIS A 31 -47.86 33.28 -13.91
CA HIS A 31 -46.56 33.76 -13.49
C HIS A 31 -45.55 32.58 -13.57
N SER A 32 -44.61 32.66 -14.48
CA SER A 32 -43.47 31.76 -14.49
C SER A 32 -42.44 32.22 -13.46
N THR A 33 -42.47 31.60 -12.28
CA THR A 33 -41.31 31.58 -11.39
C THR A 33 -40.24 30.70 -12.04
N SER A 34 -39.23 31.33 -12.61
CA SER A 34 -37.99 30.66 -13.02
C SER A 34 -37.24 30.18 -11.78
N THR A 35 -37.43 28.94 -11.41
CA THR A 35 -36.48 28.24 -10.49
C THR A 35 -35.20 28.03 -11.25
N SER A 36 -34.22 28.90 -11.02
CA SER A 36 -32.83 28.65 -11.37
C SER A 36 -32.35 27.49 -10.51
N THR A 37 -32.31 26.29 -11.06
CA THR A 37 -31.51 25.17 -10.51
C THR A 37 -30.05 25.54 -10.65
N THR A 38 -29.48 26.18 -9.64
CA THR A 38 -28.06 26.24 -9.44
C THR A 38 -27.59 24.81 -9.24
N SER A 39 -26.92 24.26 -10.25
CA SER A 39 -26.10 23.07 -10.09
C SER A 39 -25.04 23.37 -9.03
N GLN A 40 -25.30 22.96 -7.78
CA GLN A 40 -24.29 22.99 -6.76
C GLN A 40 -23.29 21.87 -7.11
N THR A 41 -22.12 22.27 -7.57
CA THR A 41 -20.93 21.39 -7.53
C THR A 41 -20.83 20.85 -6.09
N PRO A 42 -20.71 19.55 -5.86
CA PRO A 42 -20.56 19.03 -4.51
C PRO A 42 -19.33 19.68 -3.88
N VAL A 43 -19.55 20.51 -2.87
CA VAL A 43 -18.48 21.01 -2.02
C VAL A 43 -18.01 19.82 -1.22
N LEU A 44 -16.87 19.25 -1.61
CA LEU A 44 -16.17 18.24 -0.81
C LEU A 44 -15.88 18.86 0.56
N THR A 45 -16.60 18.43 1.59
CA THR A 45 -16.34 18.85 2.95
C THR A 45 -15.02 18.23 3.39
N VAL A 46 -13.94 19.00 3.35
CA VAL A 46 -12.67 18.62 3.97
C VAL A 46 -12.93 18.38 5.45
N THR A 47 -12.49 17.24 5.98
CA THR A 47 -12.56 16.98 7.43
C THR A 47 -11.85 18.11 8.16
N ALA A 48 -12.53 18.72 9.16
CA ALA A 48 -11.98 19.84 9.89
C ALA A 48 -10.61 19.47 10.48
N GLY A 49 -9.59 20.23 10.12
CA GLY A 49 -8.21 20.03 10.55
C GLY A 49 -7.33 19.21 9.59
N LEU A 50 -7.86 18.52 8.58
CA LEU A 50 -7.03 17.82 7.58
C LEU A 50 -6.19 18.82 6.76
N ASP A 51 -6.60 20.07 6.68
CA ASP A 51 -5.85 21.18 6.08
C ASP A 51 -4.53 21.49 6.78
N LYS A 52 -4.34 21.02 8.02
CA LYS A 52 -3.05 21.08 8.72
C LYS A 52 -1.99 20.16 8.13
N ILE A 53 -2.39 19.13 7.39
CA ILE A 53 -1.46 18.23 6.69
C ILE A 53 -1.24 18.75 5.28
N ASN A 54 0.00 19.10 4.99
CA ASN A 54 0.45 19.57 3.68
C ASN A 54 1.34 18.56 2.95
N HIS A 55 1.88 17.57 3.67
CA HIS A 55 2.79 16.57 3.13
C HIS A 55 2.29 15.18 3.54
N PHE A 56 1.95 14.37 2.55
CA PHE A 56 1.63 12.96 2.70
C PHE A 56 2.81 12.13 2.22
N VAL A 57 3.35 11.29 3.06
CA VAL A 57 4.49 10.43 2.73
C VAL A 57 4.06 8.98 2.91
N PHE A 58 4.08 8.22 1.84
CA PHE A 58 3.74 6.81 1.80
C PHE A 58 5.00 5.99 1.62
N ILE A 59 5.33 5.17 2.60
CA ILE A 59 6.48 4.26 2.58
C ILE A 59 5.93 2.85 2.44
N MET A 60 6.34 2.14 1.40
CA MET A 60 5.94 0.77 1.16
C MET A 60 7.16 -0.14 1.21
N GLN A 61 7.10 -1.11 2.12
CA GLN A 61 8.06 -2.18 2.29
C GLN A 61 7.51 -3.48 1.68
N GLU A 62 8.27 -4.54 1.76
CA GLU A 62 8.00 -5.77 1.04
C GLU A 62 7.77 -6.95 1.99
N ASN A 63 6.66 -7.61 1.74
CA ASN A 63 6.34 -8.98 2.04
C ASN A 63 6.31 -9.35 3.52
N ARG A 64 5.35 -8.74 4.27
CA ARG A 64 5.05 -9.17 5.65
C ARG A 64 3.56 -9.14 5.95
N SER A 65 3.04 -10.22 6.53
CA SER A 65 1.68 -10.21 7.07
C SER A 65 1.61 -9.39 8.36
N PHE A 66 0.41 -8.97 8.76
CA PHE A 66 0.24 -8.30 10.05
C PHE A 66 0.67 -9.18 11.21
N ASP A 67 0.25 -10.45 11.22
CA ASP A 67 0.60 -11.38 12.31
C ASP A 67 2.09 -11.64 12.39
N SER A 68 2.83 -11.58 11.29
CA SER A 68 4.28 -11.79 11.29
C SER A 68 5.06 -10.68 12.00
N TYR A 69 4.47 -9.47 12.15
CA TYR A 69 5.13 -8.33 12.81
C TYR A 69 4.42 -7.81 14.05
N PHE A 70 3.12 -7.88 14.08
CA PHE A 70 2.30 -7.34 15.19
C PHE A 70 1.31 -8.36 15.76
N GLY A 71 1.41 -9.63 15.35
CA GLY A 71 0.51 -10.68 15.81
C GLY A 71 0.55 -10.95 17.33
N THR A 72 1.59 -10.48 18.01
CA THR A 72 1.73 -10.52 19.47
C THR A 72 1.67 -9.14 20.13
N TYR A 73 1.38 -8.08 19.35
CA TYR A 73 1.31 -6.72 19.88
C TYR A 73 0.11 -6.57 20.83
N PRO A 74 0.32 -6.07 22.06
CA PRO A 74 -0.75 -6.01 23.06
C PRO A 74 -1.92 -5.12 22.62
N GLY A 75 -3.12 -5.68 22.63
CA GLY A 75 -4.35 -4.98 22.26
C GLY A 75 -4.70 -5.01 20.79
N ALA A 76 -3.81 -5.48 19.92
CA ALA A 76 -4.12 -5.70 18.52
C ALA A 76 -4.95 -6.98 18.30
N ASP A 77 -5.64 -7.05 17.16
CA ASP A 77 -6.29 -8.26 16.66
C ASP A 77 -5.19 -9.22 16.14
N GLY A 78 -4.53 -9.91 17.07
CA GLY A 78 -3.33 -10.70 16.82
C GLY A 78 -3.56 -12.21 16.90
N ILE A 79 -2.46 -12.96 16.79
CA ILE A 79 -2.46 -14.43 16.66
C ILE A 79 -3.29 -15.11 17.76
N PRO A 80 -4.30 -15.94 17.42
CA PRO A 80 -5.07 -16.68 18.40
C PRO A 80 -4.21 -17.70 19.16
N GLN A 81 -4.40 -17.80 20.49
CA GLN A 81 -3.55 -18.63 21.35
C GLN A 81 -3.56 -20.13 21.02
N ASN A 82 -4.63 -20.62 20.41
CA ASN A 82 -4.84 -22.05 20.18
C ASN A 82 -4.62 -22.49 18.73
N VAL A 83 -4.07 -21.61 17.87
CA VAL A 83 -3.83 -21.97 16.48
C VAL A 83 -2.66 -22.95 16.38
N SER A 84 -2.81 -23.93 15.51
CA SER A 84 -1.75 -24.91 15.22
C SER A 84 -1.97 -25.54 13.85
N PHE A 85 -0.90 -25.99 13.23
CA PHE A 85 -0.86 -26.57 11.90
C PHE A 85 -0.25 -27.98 11.98
N THR A 86 -0.67 -28.85 11.08
CA THR A 86 0.02 -30.13 10.87
C THR A 86 1.06 -29.93 9.77
N ASP A 87 2.32 -30.11 10.10
CA ASP A 87 3.40 -30.10 9.11
C ASP A 87 3.11 -31.14 8.02
N PRO A 88 2.97 -30.73 6.75
CA PRO A 88 2.63 -31.66 5.68
C PRO A 88 3.76 -32.67 5.40
N TRP A 89 4.99 -32.41 5.86
CA TRP A 89 6.15 -33.24 5.61
C TRP A 89 6.33 -34.35 6.65
N ASP A 90 6.46 -33.98 7.92
CA ASP A 90 6.77 -34.92 9.01
C ASP A 90 5.59 -35.21 9.96
N LYS A 91 4.42 -34.57 9.71
CA LYS A 91 3.19 -34.69 10.49
C LYS A 91 3.29 -34.18 11.93
N SER A 92 4.34 -33.46 12.27
CA SER A 92 4.43 -32.79 13.57
C SER A 92 3.40 -31.65 13.67
N ILE A 93 3.10 -31.25 14.88
CA ILE A 93 2.26 -30.06 15.14
C ILE A 93 3.17 -28.86 15.27
N VAL A 94 2.94 -27.86 14.43
CA VAL A 94 3.63 -26.56 14.43
C VAL A 94 2.66 -25.48 14.85
N LYS A 95 3.11 -24.56 15.68
CA LYS A 95 2.37 -23.35 16.06
C LYS A 95 3.12 -22.12 15.57
N PRO A 96 2.47 -20.99 15.40
CA PRO A 96 3.21 -19.74 15.28
C PRO A 96 4.22 -19.59 16.39
N TYR A 97 5.42 -19.16 16.07
CA TYR A 97 6.55 -19.10 17.02
C TYR A 97 7.35 -17.81 16.82
N HIS A 98 8.03 -17.38 17.87
CA HIS A 98 8.93 -16.25 17.81
C HIS A 98 10.16 -16.63 16.97
N ASP A 99 10.28 -16.02 15.80
CA ASP A 99 11.41 -16.19 14.90
C ASP A 99 12.42 -15.06 15.14
N THR A 100 13.62 -15.44 15.54
CA THR A 100 14.71 -14.50 15.82
C THR A 100 15.69 -14.37 14.63
N ASN A 101 15.36 -15.00 13.50
CA ASN A 101 16.18 -14.90 12.31
C ASN A 101 15.91 -13.59 11.58
N ASN A 102 16.96 -12.86 11.26
CA ASN A 102 16.84 -11.62 10.50
C ASN A 102 16.41 -11.88 9.04
N ASP A 103 16.87 -12.97 8.44
CA ASP A 103 16.49 -13.42 7.09
C ASP A 103 15.51 -14.60 7.20
N ASN A 104 14.42 -14.56 6.44
CA ASN A 104 13.34 -15.52 6.51
C ASN A 104 13.12 -16.23 5.17
N PHE A 105 12.42 -17.37 5.25
CA PHE A 105 12.01 -18.13 4.10
C PHE A 105 11.08 -17.29 3.18
N ASP A 106 11.44 -17.24 1.91
CA ASP A 106 10.62 -16.60 0.86
C ASP A 106 9.42 -17.50 0.54
N GLY A 107 8.28 -17.22 1.19
CA GLY A 107 7.04 -17.94 1.01
C GLY A 107 6.40 -17.68 -0.37
N PRO A 108 5.67 -18.63 -0.95
CA PRO A 108 4.91 -18.36 -2.17
C PRO A 108 3.76 -17.40 -1.87
N HIS A 109 3.65 -16.30 -2.63
CA HIS A 109 2.73 -15.20 -2.35
C HIS A 109 2.01 -14.67 -3.61
N GLY A 110 1.75 -15.54 -4.58
CA GLY A 110 0.94 -15.18 -5.75
C GLY A 110 -0.55 -15.38 -5.53
N TRP A 111 -1.34 -14.97 -6.52
CA TRP A 111 -2.80 -15.09 -6.52
C TRP A 111 -3.31 -16.47 -6.08
N GLU A 112 -2.82 -17.54 -6.73
CA GLU A 112 -3.25 -18.90 -6.40
C GLU A 112 -2.82 -19.33 -4.99
N ASN A 113 -1.67 -18.82 -4.52
CA ASN A 113 -1.18 -19.10 -3.18
C ASN A 113 -2.05 -18.41 -2.12
N SER A 114 -2.41 -17.15 -2.32
CA SER A 114 -3.31 -16.44 -1.42
C SER A 114 -4.66 -17.14 -1.29
N LEU A 115 -5.25 -17.56 -2.41
CA LEU A 115 -6.51 -18.31 -2.39
C LEU A 115 -6.39 -19.62 -1.59
N ALA A 116 -5.24 -20.28 -1.71
CA ALA A 116 -4.96 -21.52 -1.00
C ALA A 116 -4.67 -21.29 0.49
N ASP A 117 -3.95 -20.22 0.83
CA ASP A 117 -3.63 -19.80 2.19
C ASP A 117 -4.89 -19.44 2.96
N VAL A 118 -5.76 -18.64 2.35
CA VAL A 118 -7.06 -18.26 2.89
C VAL A 118 -8.01 -19.47 3.03
N ASN A 119 -7.97 -20.43 2.10
CA ASN A 119 -8.76 -21.66 2.10
C ASN A 119 -10.23 -21.43 2.48
N GLY A 120 -10.89 -20.46 1.80
CA GLY A 120 -12.30 -20.15 2.04
C GLY A 120 -12.57 -19.54 3.41
N GLY A 121 -11.60 -18.84 4.00
CA GLY A 121 -11.66 -18.15 5.29
C GLY A 121 -11.16 -18.98 6.47
N GLN A 122 -10.59 -20.16 6.23
CA GLN A 122 -10.03 -21.00 7.30
C GLN A 122 -8.62 -20.55 7.71
N MET A 123 -7.93 -19.82 6.87
CA MET A 123 -6.58 -19.28 7.10
C MET A 123 -5.58 -20.37 7.52
N ASP A 124 -5.61 -21.53 6.85
CA ASP A 124 -4.83 -22.70 7.25
C ASP A 124 -3.94 -23.29 6.15
N GLY A 125 -3.83 -22.61 4.99
CA GLY A 125 -3.09 -23.12 3.83
C GLY A 125 -1.59 -22.80 3.84
N PHE A 126 -1.13 -21.79 4.55
CA PHE A 126 0.22 -21.18 4.47
C PHE A 126 1.36 -22.21 4.52
N LEU A 127 1.36 -23.06 5.56
CA LEU A 127 2.40 -24.08 5.71
C LEU A 127 2.37 -25.09 4.58
N LYS A 128 1.21 -25.44 4.07
CA LYS A 128 1.05 -26.36 2.94
C LYS A 128 1.56 -25.73 1.65
N GLU A 129 1.29 -24.45 1.41
CA GLU A 129 1.79 -23.71 0.24
C GLU A 129 3.30 -23.61 0.28
N ALA A 130 3.90 -23.28 1.43
CA ALA A 130 5.35 -23.21 1.61
C ALA A 130 6.07 -24.50 1.21
N TYR A 131 5.45 -25.64 1.44
CA TYR A 131 6.03 -26.94 1.06
C TYR A 131 5.82 -27.33 -0.41
N LYS A 132 4.96 -26.67 -1.17
CA LYS A 132 4.68 -27.01 -2.58
C LYS A 132 5.89 -26.92 -3.50
N ARG A 133 6.89 -26.10 -3.15
CA ARG A 133 8.14 -26.00 -3.94
C ARG A 133 9.01 -27.25 -3.84
N TYR A 134 8.75 -28.15 -2.90
CA TYR A 134 9.56 -29.33 -2.67
C TYR A 134 8.91 -30.57 -3.29
N SER A 135 9.69 -31.31 -4.07
CA SER A 135 9.28 -32.61 -4.62
C SER A 135 9.20 -33.67 -3.51
N ALA A 136 8.33 -34.64 -3.67
CA ALA A 136 8.25 -35.78 -2.75
C ALA A 136 9.60 -36.46 -2.60
N GLY A 137 10.08 -36.62 -1.37
CA GLY A 137 11.39 -37.19 -1.05
C GLY A 137 12.57 -36.22 -1.08
N ALA A 138 12.32 -34.92 -1.33
CA ALA A 138 13.36 -33.92 -1.18
C ALA A 138 13.87 -33.85 0.27
N VAL A 139 15.14 -33.46 0.45
CA VAL A 139 15.65 -33.12 1.79
C VAL A 139 15.27 -31.65 2.04
N ILE A 140 14.45 -31.43 3.07
CA ILE A 140 14.08 -30.08 3.48
C ILE A 140 15.25 -29.45 4.23
N ASN A 141 15.70 -28.30 3.73
CA ASN A 141 16.65 -27.48 4.45
C ASN A 141 15.91 -26.71 5.54
N ARG A 142 16.28 -26.89 6.80
CA ARG A 142 15.66 -26.25 7.96
C ARG A 142 16.65 -25.29 8.65
N THR A 143 17.51 -24.68 7.86
CA THR A 143 18.35 -23.57 8.33
C THR A 143 17.60 -22.25 8.19
N PRO A 144 17.98 -21.20 8.95
CA PRO A 144 17.42 -19.86 8.80
C PRO A 144 17.34 -19.40 7.35
N GLY A 145 16.22 -18.81 6.94
CA GLY A 145 15.94 -18.39 5.57
C GLY A 145 15.56 -19.52 4.60
N ASN A 146 15.53 -20.77 5.05
CA ASN A 146 15.26 -21.95 4.19
C ASN A 146 14.20 -22.91 4.75
N ASP A 147 13.77 -22.73 5.98
CA ASP A 147 12.77 -23.61 6.59
C ASP A 147 11.35 -23.17 6.19
N PRO A 148 10.57 -24.01 5.46
CA PRO A 148 9.20 -23.66 5.11
C PRO A 148 8.30 -23.30 6.29
N ARG A 149 8.65 -23.73 7.52
CA ARG A 149 7.88 -23.39 8.72
C ARG A 149 8.03 -21.93 9.13
N GLU A 150 9.03 -21.21 8.61
CA GLU A 150 9.22 -19.79 8.88
C GLU A 150 8.03 -18.92 8.39
N VAL A 151 7.17 -19.43 7.51
CA VAL A 151 5.90 -18.78 7.19
C VAL A 151 4.96 -18.66 8.40
N LEU A 152 5.21 -19.42 9.47
CA LEU A 152 4.50 -19.33 10.76
C LEU A 152 5.30 -18.56 11.82
N GLY A 153 6.47 -18.06 11.46
CA GLY A 153 7.32 -17.24 12.33
C GLY A 153 6.78 -15.82 12.47
N TYR A 154 6.89 -15.26 13.68
CA TYR A 154 6.62 -13.85 13.92
C TYR A 154 7.83 -13.18 14.57
N HIS A 155 8.03 -11.90 14.28
CA HIS A 155 8.97 -11.00 14.96
C HIS A 155 8.23 -10.15 15.97
N ASP A 156 8.92 -9.69 16.99
CA ASP A 156 8.38 -8.77 17.97
C ASP A 156 9.35 -7.58 18.21
N TYR A 157 9.21 -6.91 19.33
CA TYR A 157 10.06 -5.76 19.67
C TYR A 157 11.56 -6.10 19.82
N HIS A 158 11.96 -7.35 19.80
CA HIS A 158 13.38 -7.73 19.86
C HIS A 158 14.06 -7.54 18.51
N GLU A 159 13.42 -7.93 17.42
CA GLU A 159 13.97 -7.85 16.07
C GLU A 159 13.55 -6.53 15.38
N ILE A 160 12.33 -6.04 15.65
CA ILE A 160 11.76 -4.85 15.00
C ILE A 160 11.34 -3.75 16.00
N PRO A 161 12.24 -3.36 16.95
CA PRO A 161 11.89 -2.46 18.06
C PRO A 161 11.34 -1.11 17.60
N ASN A 162 11.83 -0.54 16.50
CA ASN A 162 11.39 0.77 16.06
C ASN A 162 9.96 0.76 15.49
N TYR A 163 9.55 -0.30 14.80
CA TYR A 163 8.17 -0.44 14.37
C TYR A 163 7.21 -0.56 15.55
N TRP A 164 7.58 -1.32 16.57
CA TRP A 164 6.81 -1.44 17.81
C TRP A 164 6.77 -0.12 18.59
N ASN A 165 7.89 0.64 18.61
CA ASN A 165 7.91 1.97 19.20
C ASN A 165 6.98 2.94 18.43
N TYR A 166 6.97 2.91 17.08
CA TYR A 166 6.03 3.73 16.31
C TYR A 166 4.58 3.37 16.59
N ALA A 167 4.25 2.09 16.71
CA ALA A 167 2.91 1.64 17.10
C ALA A 167 2.50 2.18 18.48
N GLY A 168 3.40 2.15 19.47
CA GLY A 168 3.14 2.68 20.83
C GLY A 168 3.13 4.19 20.93
N LEU A 169 3.84 4.90 20.06
CA LEU A 169 3.94 6.35 20.05
C LEU A 169 2.91 7.02 19.13
N TYR A 170 2.40 6.32 18.14
CA TYR A 170 1.50 6.85 17.12
C TYR A 170 0.34 5.87 16.88
N VAL A 171 0.02 5.52 15.65
CA VAL A 171 -1.14 4.68 15.33
C VAL A 171 -0.69 3.39 14.67
N LEU A 172 -1.19 2.27 15.18
CA LEU A 172 -1.12 0.95 14.57
C LEU A 172 -2.49 0.65 13.93
N GLN A 173 -2.49 0.26 12.67
CA GLN A 173 -3.69 -0.19 11.95
C GLN A 173 -3.66 -1.72 11.90
N ASP A 174 -4.46 -2.39 12.71
CA ASP A 174 -4.47 -3.86 12.79
C ASP A 174 -5.45 -4.52 11.82
N ARG A 175 -6.07 -3.71 10.96
CA ARG A 175 -6.93 -4.15 9.86
C ARG A 175 -6.58 -3.43 8.55
N MET A 176 -5.30 -3.26 8.30
CA MET A 176 -4.76 -2.87 7.00
C MET A 176 -4.61 -4.13 6.14
N PHE A 177 -5.15 -4.10 4.94
CA PHE A 177 -5.13 -5.21 3.99
C PHE A 177 -4.40 -4.80 2.72
N GLU A 178 -3.65 -5.71 2.13
CA GLU A 178 -3.25 -5.51 0.75
C GLU A 178 -4.49 -5.36 -0.14
N SER A 179 -4.37 -4.58 -1.21
CA SER A 179 -5.55 -4.23 -2.01
C SER A 179 -6.03 -5.34 -2.94
N ILE A 180 -5.20 -6.35 -3.14
CA ILE A 180 -5.50 -7.50 -3.99
C ILE A 180 -4.67 -8.70 -3.52
N ALA A 181 -5.26 -9.86 -3.45
CA ALA A 181 -4.65 -11.11 -3.01
C ALA A 181 -3.59 -11.61 -4.01
N SER A 182 -2.45 -10.91 -4.17
CA SER A 182 -1.46 -11.27 -5.19
C SER A 182 -0.09 -10.65 -4.91
N TYR A 183 0.81 -10.81 -5.88
CA TYR A 183 2.19 -10.30 -5.88
C TYR A 183 2.31 -8.78 -5.80
N SER A 184 3.52 -8.32 -5.55
CA SER A 184 3.88 -6.91 -5.43
C SER A 184 3.38 -6.02 -6.58
N LEU A 185 3.52 -6.41 -7.86
CA LEU A 185 3.10 -5.54 -8.96
C LEU A 185 1.62 -5.13 -8.91
N PRO A 186 0.64 -6.03 -8.76
CA PRO A 186 -0.75 -5.63 -8.56
C PRO A 186 -0.93 -4.72 -7.35
N ALA A 187 -0.32 -5.02 -6.21
CA ALA A 187 -0.38 -4.20 -5.00
C ALA A 187 0.15 -2.77 -5.24
N HIS A 188 1.30 -2.66 -5.90
CA HIS A 188 1.88 -1.37 -6.28
C HIS A 188 1.05 -0.59 -7.30
N LEU A 189 0.28 -1.25 -8.17
CA LEU A 189 -0.68 -0.59 -9.04
C LEU A 189 -1.87 -0.03 -8.24
N TYR A 190 -2.39 -0.78 -7.29
CA TYR A 190 -3.50 -0.32 -6.45
C TYR A 190 -3.16 0.93 -5.64
N LYS A 191 -1.94 1.06 -5.11
CA LYS A 191 -1.50 2.27 -4.38
C LYS A 191 -1.42 3.53 -5.24
N LEU A 192 -1.42 3.37 -6.58
CA LEU A 192 -1.32 4.49 -7.53
C LEU A 192 -2.61 4.71 -8.32
N ALA A 193 -3.36 3.66 -8.60
CA ALA A 193 -4.47 3.68 -9.53
C ALA A 193 -5.77 3.11 -8.98
N ALA A 194 -5.79 2.60 -7.75
CA ALA A 194 -6.93 1.90 -7.15
C ALA A 194 -7.44 0.72 -8.02
N GLN A 195 -6.59 0.17 -8.85
CA GLN A 195 -6.84 -0.99 -9.71
C GLN A 195 -5.52 -1.56 -10.24
N SER A 196 -5.55 -2.81 -10.67
CA SER A 196 -4.41 -3.44 -11.35
C SER A 196 -4.63 -3.63 -12.86
N GLY A 197 -5.75 -3.15 -13.41
CA GLY A 197 -6.11 -3.43 -14.80
C GLY A 197 -6.37 -4.92 -15.07
N GLY A 198 -6.73 -5.69 -14.03
CA GLY A 198 -6.93 -7.14 -14.11
C GLY A 198 -5.64 -7.97 -13.97
N TYR A 199 -4.50 -7.34 -13.68
CA TYR A 199 -3.26 -8.08 -13.40
C TYR A 199 -3.34 -8.75 -12.04
N THR A 200 -3.05 -10.05 -12.03
CA THR A 200 -2.99 -10.91 -10.84
C THR A 200 -1.71 -11.77 -10.84
N GLY A 201 -0.68 -11.40 -11.59
CA GLY A 201 0.52 -12.24 -11.75
C GLY A 201 1.76 -11.50 -12.20
N PHE A 202 2.86 -12.25 -12.38
CA PHE A 202 4.20 -11.76 -12.73
C PHE A 202 4.42 -11.38 -14.19
N ASN A 203 3.42 -11.45 -15.06
CA ASN A 203 3.62 -11.06 -16.45
C ASN A 203 4.01 -9.58 -16.49
N GLN A 204 5.31 -9.32 -16.60
CA GLN A 204 5.84 -7.97 -16.69
C GLN A 204 5.24 -7.27 -17.89
N PRO A 205 4.42 -6.25 -17.71
CA PRO A 205 4.13 -5.37 -18.81
C PRO A 205 5.40 -4.55 -19.09
N TYR A 206 5.75 -4.43 -20.36
CA TYR A 206 6.74 -3.44 -20.77
C TYR A 206 6.24 -2.04 -20.49
N PRO A 207 7.14 -1.02 -20.36
CA PRO A 207 6.73 0.37 -20.33
C PRO A 207 5.71 0.64 -21.44
N THR A 208 4.64 1.37 -21.13
CA THR A 208 3.53 1.70 -22.04
C THR A 208 2.32 0.72 -22.04
N GLN A 209 2.24 -0.21 -21.11
CA GLN A 209 1.10 -1.15 -21.10
C GLN A 209 -0.11 -0.72 -20.27
N PHE A 210 0.07 0.13 -19.25
CA PHE A 210 -1.05 0.55 -18.40
C PHE A 210 -1.70 1.82 -18.96
N ASP A 211 -2.91 1.69 -19.48
CA ASP A 211 -3.71 2.79 -20.06
C ASP A 211 -4.99 3.00 -19.24
N PHE A 212 -4.84 3.18 -17.95
CA PHE A 212 -5.92 3.58 -17.04
C PHE A 212 -5.45 4.74 -16.17
N PRO A 213 -6.37 5.55 -15.58
CA PRO A 213 -6.00 6.67 -14.74
C PRO A 213 -5.16 6.24 -13.54
N GLU A 214 -4.19 7.05 -13.19
CA GLU A 214 -3.40 6.93 -11.98
C GLU A 214 -3.30 8.32 -11.30
N ILE A 215 -2.94 8.32 -10.00
CA ILE A 215 -3.07 9.51 -9.15
C ILE A 215 -2.10 10.63 -9.53
N THR A 216 -0.91 10.33 -10.07
CA THR A 216 0.11 11.36 -10.35
C THR A 216 -0.34 12.30 -11.44
N GLU A 217 -1.04 11.81 -12.48
CA GLU A 217 -1.66 12.62 -13.49
C GLU A 217 -2.69 13.62 -12.90
N LEU A 218 -3.50 13.13 -11.95
CA LEU A 218 -4.51 13.96 -11.29
C LEU A 218 -3.87 15.01 -10.37
N LEU A 219 -2.79 14.66 -9.68
CA LEU A 219 -2.02 15.58 -8.86
C LEU A 219 -1.43 16.71 -9.71
N THR A 220 -0.76 16.36 -10.81
CA THR A 220 -0.18 17.34 -11.73
C THR A 220 -1.23 18.27 -12.32
N SER A 221 -2.35 17.72 -12.76
CA SER A 221 -3.48 18.50 -13.28
C SER A 221 -4.06 19.45 -12.23
N GLY A 222 -4.05 19.05 -10.95
CA GLY A 222 -4.45 19.85 -9.80
C GLY A 222 -3.37 20.83 -9.29
N SER A 223 -2.20 20.89 -9.93
CA SER A 223 -1.03 21.66 -9.46
C SER A 223 -0.55 21.24 -8.07
N ILE A 224 -0.71 19.97 -7.72
CA ILE A 224 -0.25 19.38 -6.46
C ILE A 224 1.11 18.74 -6.74
N THR A 225 2.11 19.13 -5.97
CA THR A 225 3.47 18.63 -6.15
C THR A 225 3.61 17.20 -5.62
N TRP A 226 4.33 16.37 -6.36
CA TRP A 226 4.58 15.00 -5.98
C TRP A 226 5.96 14.51 -6.42
N ASN A 227 6.47 13.50 -5.74
CA ASN A 227 7.62 12.73 -6.16
C ASN A 227 7.42 11.25 -5.80
N TYR A 228 8.00 10.40 -6.64
CA TYR A 228 8.13 8.97 -6.40
C TYR A 228 9.61 8.65 -6.18
N TYR A 229 9.98 8.35 -4.94
CA TYR A 229 11.36 8.13 -4.54
C TYR A 229 11.67 6.64 -4.57
N VAL A 230 12.62 6.25 -5.41
CA VAL A 230 13.09 4.87 -5.52
C VAL A 230 14.51 4.82 -4.97
N THR A 231 14.77 3.92 -4.05
CA THR A 231 16.11 3.79 -3.48
C THR A 231 17.03 3.10 -4.48
N SER A 232 18.02 3.82 -4.97
CA SER A 232 19.10 3.27 -5.75
C SER A 232 20.43 3.53 -5.02
N GLY A 233 21.22 2.48 -4.78
CA GLY A 233 22.56 2.61 -4.20
C GLY A 233 22.60 3.01 -2.71
N ASN A 234 23.65 3.71 -2.32
CA ASN A 234 23.93 4.05 -0.92
C ASN A 234 23.00 5.14 -0.40
N VAL A 235 22.04 4.77 0.42
CA VAL A 235 21.23 5.71 1.19
C VAL A 235 21.96 6.01 2.49
N PRO A 236 22.31 7.27 2.80
CA PRO A 236 22.89 7.59 4.08
C PRO A 236 21.85 7.41 5.20
N ASP A 237 22.28 6.83 6.31
CA ASP A 237 21.54 6.96 7.57
C ASP A 237 21.60 8.39 8.10
N ASN A 238 20.89 8.66 9.19
CA ASN A 238 20.92 10.00 9.83
C ASN A 238 22.29 10.42 10.37
N ASN A 239 23.26 9.50 10.40
CA ASN A 239 24.63 9.75 10.83
C ASN A 239 25.58 9.91 9.63
N GLY A 240 25.04 9.90 8.39
CA GLY A 240 25.82 9.98 7.15
C GLY A 240 26.51 8.67 6.77
N GLN A 241 26.16 7.54 7.43
CA GLN A 241 26.66 6.22 7.08
C GLN A 241 25.71 5.56 6.07
N ALA A 242 26.25 4.93 5.04
CA ALA A 242 25.45 4.21 4.08
C ALA A 242 24.80 2.98 4.73
N ILE A 243 23.48 2.95 4.75
CA ILE A 243 22.72 1.76 5.12
C ILE A 243 22.67 0.85 3.90
N GLY A 244 23.41 -0.27 3.97
CA GLY A 244 23.44 -1.26 2.90
C GLY A 244 24.19 -0.80 1.67
N SER A 245 25.33 -1.42 1.45
CA SER A 245 26.11 -1.23 0.23
C SER A 245 25.69 -2.24 -0.83
N ASP A 246 24.55 -2.02 -1.49
CA ASP A 246 24.35 -2.60 -2.82
C ASP A 246 25.15 -1.75 -3.81
N ALA A 247 26.48 -1.70 -3.56
CA ALA A 247 27.42 -0.88 -4.31
C ALA A 247 27.48 -1.21 -5.82
N ASP A 248 26.83 -2.30 -6.23
CA ASP A 248 26.77 -2.75 -7.61
C ASP A 248 25.50 -2.37 -8.35
N GLN A 249 24.46 -1.86 -7.67
CA GLN A 249 23.22 -1.43 -8.33
C GLN A 249 23.21 0.09 -8.51
N LYS A 250 23.77 0.54 -9.62
CA LYS A 250 23.57 1.89 -10.15
C LYS A 250 22.28 1.91 -10.94
N ASP A 251 21.18 1.64 -10.28
CA ASP A 251 19.92 1.53 -10.98
C ASP A 251 19.30 2.90 -11.21
N ASP A 252 18.85 3.09 -12.41
CA ASP A 252 18.10 4.27 -12.81
C ASP A 252 16.73 4.24 -12.07
N PRO A 253 16.43 5.20 -11.18
CA PRO A 253 15.15 5.25 -10.48
C PRO A 253 13.96 5.32 -11.43
N THR A 254 14.16 5.71 -12.68
CA THR A 254 13.13 5.72 -13.72
C THR A 254 12.93 4.36 -14.40
N GLN A 255 13.71 3.34 -14.00
CA GLN A 255 13.53 2.00 -14.54
C GLN A 255 12.22 1.39 -14.04
N TYR A 256 11.47 0.77 -14.96
CA TYR A 256 10.33 -0.05 -14.61
C TYR A 256 10.77 -1.27 -13.80
N THR A 257 10.10 -1.49 -12.66
CA THR A 257 10.20 -2.72 -11.87
C THR A 257 8.83 -3.11 -11.35
N TYR A 258 8.69 -4.27 -10.72
CA TYR A 258 7.45 -4.67 -10.05
C TYR A 258 7.05 -3.68 -8.94
N TRP A 259 8.02 -3.03 -8.30
CA TRP A 259 7.79 -2.07 -7.23
C TRP A 259 7.67 -0.62 -7.72
N ASN A 260 8.13 -0.35 -8.95
CA ASN A 260 7.98 0.94 -9.62
C ASN A 260 7.23 0.81 -10.95
N PRO A 261 5.89 0.75 -10.94
CA PRO A 261 5.11 0.59 -12.15
C PRO A 261 4.91 1.89 -12.95
N LEU A 262 5.21 3.07 -12.39
CA LEU A 262 4.97 4.35 -13.05
C LEU A 262 5.55 4.45 -14.46
N PRO A 263 6.77 3.95 -14.76
CA PRO A 263 7.30 3.99 -16.12
C PRO A 263 6.48 3.18 -17.15
N ALA A 264 5.60 2.28 -16.70
CA ALA A 264 4.70 1.53 -17.57
C ALA A 264 3.39 2.27 -17.93
N PHE A 265 3.19 3.47 -17.38
CA PHE A 265 2.09 4.35 -17.78
C PHE A 265 2.57 5.29 -18.90
N PRO A 266 1.93 5.25 -20.10
CA PRO A 266 2.36 6.09 -21.23
C PRO A 266 2.35 7.59 -20.92
N LYS A 267 1.43 8.05 -20.09
CA LYS A 267 1.32 9.46 -19.69
C LYS A 267 2.49 9.91 -18.84
N VAL A 268 2.96 9.05 -17.94
CA VAL A 268 4.17 9.29 -17.14
C VAL A 268 5.42 9.20 -18.00
N TRP A 269 5.55 8.13 -18.80
CA TRP A 269 6.75 7.85 -19.57
C TRP A 269 7.03 8.88 -20.65
N ASN A 270 5.98 9.31 -21.38
CA ASN A 270 6.11 10.22 -22.51
C ASN A 270 6.14 11.71 -22.09
N ASP A 271 5.75 12.04 -20.87
CA ASP A 271 5.84 13.39 -20.34
C ASP A 271 7.17 13.59 -19.58
N PRO A 272 8.09 14.46 -20.06
CA PRO A 272 9.35 14.72 -19.38
C PRO A 272 9.18 15.28 -17.96
N TYR A 273 8.11 16.04 -17.69
CA TYR A 273 7.83 16.55 -16.34
C TYR A 273 7.45 15.41 -15.41
N GLU A 274 6.45 14.59 -15.77
CA GLU A 274 6.01 13.43 -14.97
C GLU A 274 7.19 12.48 -14.70
N ARG A 275 7.92 12.10 -15.73
CA ARG A 275 9.09 11.23 -15.59
C ARG A 275 10.16 11.81 -14.66
N SER A 276 10.35 13.15 -14.66
CA SER A 276 11.32 13.81 -13.79
C SER A 276 10.95 13.79 -12.31
N ARG A 277 9.72 13.35 -11.97
CA ARG A 277 9.26 13.17 -10.59
C ARG A 277 9.62 11.80 -10.00
N ILE A 278 10.08 10.88 -10.83
CA ILE A 278 10.62 9.59 -10.36
C ILE A 278 12.11 9.81 -10.11
N VAL A 279 12.49 9.85 -8.84
CA VAL A 279 13.83 10.31 -8.41
C VAL A 279 14.43 9.35 -7.37
N ASP A 280 15.74 9.46 -7.20
CA ASP A 280 16.44 8.68 -6.18
C ASP A 280 16.09 9.14 -4.75
N THR A 281 16.04 8.22 -3.80
CA THR A 281 15.77 8.51 -2.38
C THR A 281 16.83 9.44 -1.76
N ALA A 282 18.05 9.52 -2.30
CA ALA A 282 18.99 10.55 -1.90
C ALA A 282 18.45 11.98 -2.11
N GLN A 283 17.56 12.20 -3.09
CA GLN A 283 16.87 13.48 -3.26
C GLN A 283 15.85 13.73 -2.15
N PHE A 284 15.14 12.67 -1.66
CA PHE A 284 14.23 12.79 -0.53
C PHE A 284 14.91 13.37 0.72
N TYR A 285 16.12 12.87 1.06
CA TYR A 285 16.87 13.40 2.21
C TYR A 285 17.23 14.88 2.03
N LYS A 286 17.54 15.32 0.79
CA LYS A 286 17.81 16.73 0.49
C LYS A 286 16.54 17.57 0.61
N ASP A 287 15.42 17.08 0.07
CA ASP A 287 14.13 17.75 0.13
C ASP A 287 13.65 17.89 1.58
N ALA A 288 13.78 16.82 2.38
CA ALA A 288 13.48 16.84 3.80
C ALA A 288 14.33 17.86 4.56
N ALA A 289 15.66 17.81 4.39
CA ALA A 289 16.58 18.74 5.06
C ALA A 289 16.35 20.21 4.68
N ALA A 290 15.97 20.46 3.42
CA ALA A 290 15.68 21.80 2.91
C ALA A 290 14.25 22.30 3.25
N GLY A 291 13.36 21.44 3.76
CA GLY A 291 11.94 21.76 3.96
C GLY A 291 11.17 21.93 2.66
N THR A 292 11.59 21.25 1.60
CA THR A 292 11.01 21.29 0.25
C THR A 292 10.36 19.99 -0.17
N LEU A 293 9.94 19.16 0.80
CA LEU A 293 9.17 17.94 0.50
C LEU A 293 7.94 18.29 -0.34
N PRO A 294 7.62 17.51 -1.38
CA PRO A 294 6.39 17.70 -2.13
C PRO A 294 5.15 17.41 -1.28
N GLN A 295 3.99 17.80 -1.78
CA GLN A 295 2.73 17.59 -1.10
C GLN A 295 2.37 16.10 -0.99
N VAL A 296 2.80 15.29 -1.97
CA VAL A 296 2.61 13.83 -1.95
C VAL A 296 3.92 13.15 -2.33
N SER A 297 4.34 12.20 -1.51
CA SER A 297 5.58 11.45 -1.71
C SER A 297 5.31 9.96 -1.56
N TRP A 298 5.77 9.15 -2.51
CA TRP A 298 5.89 7.70 -2.35
C TRP A 298 7.35 7.35 -2.23
N ILE A 299 7.68 6.46 -1.32
CA ILE A 299 9.06 6.01 -1.09
C ILE A 299 9.05 4.49 -1.02
N GLN A 300 9.96 3.89 -1.74
CA GLN A 300 10.13 2.45 -1.74
C GLN A 300 11.56 2.05 -2.04
N PRO A 301 12.01 0.87 -1.57
CA PRO A 301 13.28 0.29 -1.98
C PRO A 301 13.28 -0.02 -3.48
N PHE A 302 14.46 -0.15 -4.07
CA PHE A 302 14.61 -0.72 -5.40
C PHE A 302 14.33 -2.23 -5.38
N PHE A 303 13.81 -2.76 -6.47
CA PHE A 303 13.52 -4.18 -6.63
C PHE A 303 14.79 -5.03 -6.40
N GLY A 304 14.70 -5.98 -5.47
CA GLY A 304 15.85 -6.81 -5.07
C GLY A 304 16.75 -6.17 -4.02
N SER A 305 16.43 -4.97 -3.53
CA SER A 305 17.21 -4.34 -2.47
C SER A 305 17.05 -5.07 -1.14
N ARG A 306 18.18 -5.28 -0.45
CA ARG A 306 18.19 -5.79 0.93
C ARG A 306 17.45 -4.89 1.94
N LEU A 307 17.20 -3.64 1.58
CA LEU A 307 16.48 -2.67 2.44
C LEU A 307 14.97 -2.85 2.41
N SER A 308 14.46 -3.75 1.56
CA SER A 308 13.03 -3.95 1.34
C SER A 308 12.34 -4.85 2.37
N GLU A 309 13.10 -5.63 3.14
CA GLU A 309 12.61 -6.72 4.01
C GLU A 309 12.10 -7.95 3.24
N HIS A 310 12.12 -7.94 1.90
CA HIS A 310 11.68 -9.07 1.10
C HIS A 310 12.53 -10.31 1.40
N PRO A 311 11.90 -11.40 1.86
CA PRO A 311 12.63 -12.64 2.14
C PRO A 311 13.38 -13.15 0.92
N GLY A 312 14.53 -13.76 1.14
CA GLY A 312 15.34 -14.37 0.06
C GLY A 312 16.08 -13.37 -0.84
N MET A 313 15.99 -12.05 -0.58
CA MET A 313 16.73 -11.03 -1.32
C MET A 313 17.98 -10.51 -0.58
N GLY A 314 18.45 -11.26 0.41
CA GLY A 314 19.69 -10.99 1.14
C GLY A 314 19.65 -9.83 2.13
N GLY A 315 18.48 -9.25 2.36
CA GLY A 315 18.22 -8.30 3.42
C GLY A 315 17.34 -8.89 4.49
N GLY A 316 17.42 -8.36 5.69
CA GLY A 316 16.62 -8.80 6.80
C GLY A 316 15.68 -7.74 7.31
N VAL A 317 14.83 -8.16 8.24
CA VAL A 317 13.86 -7.27 8.90
C VAL A 317 14.53 -6.08 9.59
N GLU A 318 15.76 -6.29 10.12
CA GLU A 318 16.52 -5.23 10.78
C GLU A 318 17.03 -4.16 9.81
N ASP A 319 17.49 -4.57 8.64
CA ASP A 319 18.00 -3.65 7.60
C ASP A 319 16.86 -2.76 7.08
N GLY A 320 15.71 -3.35 6.78
CA GLY A 320 14.55 -2.60 6.32
C GLY A 320 13.98 -1.68 7.40
N MET A 321 13.90 -2.15 8.64
CA MET A 321 13.48 -1.30 9.76
C MET A 321 14.45 -0.12 9.94
N ALA A 322 15.75 -0.34 9.86
CA ALA A 322 16.74 0.73 9.97
C ALA A 322 16.59 1.75 8.83
N TYR A 323 16.36 1.28 7.60
CA TYR A 323 16.08 2.13 6.46
C TYR A 323 14.82 2.99 6.65
N VAL A 324 13.70 2.38 7.01
CA VAL A 324 12.44 3.12 7.27
C VAL A 324 12.61 4.09 8.41
N THR A 325 13.32 3.71 9.47
CA THR A 325 13.63 4.60 10.61
C THR A 325 14.42 5.82 10.13
N GLY A 326 15.39 5.64 9.24
CA GLY A 326 16.14 6.74 8.63
C GLY A 326 15.26 7.73 7.90
N LEU A 327 14.31 7.24 7.08
CA LEU A 327 13.33 8.06 6.36
C LEU A 327 12.42 8.85 7.32
N VAL A 328 11.87 8.18 8.33
CA VAL A 328 11.00 8.81 9.34
C VAL A 328 11.76 9.88 10.12
N ASN A 329 12.98 9.59 10.53
CA ASN A 329 13.85 10.54 11.24
C ASN A 329 14.16 11.78 10.39
N ALA A 330 14.43 11.61 9.10
CA ALA A 330 14.68 12.73 8.19
C ALA A 330 13.47 13.67 8.12
N ILE A 331 12.25 13.13 8.09
CA ILE A 331 11.01 13.92 8.12
C ILE A 331 10.84 14.60 9.50
N MET A 332 11.06 13.88 10.58
CA MET A 332 10.92 14.42 11.94
C MET A 332 11.88 15.58 12.22
N GLN A 333 13.06 15.54 11.60
CA GLN A 333 14.07 16.61 11.69
C GLN A 333 13.86 17.73 10.65
N SER A 334 12.94 17.54 9.71
CA SER A 334 12.62 18.48 8.65
C SER A 334 11.79 19.66 9.15
N PRO A 335 11.95 20.87 8.56
CA PRO A 335 11.00 21.97 8.73
C PRO A 335 9.55 21.62 8.41
N ASN A 336 9.31 20.56 7.59
CA ASN A 336 7.98 20.12 7.21
C ASN A 336 7.27 19.25 8.27
N TRP A 337 7.96 18.80 9.34
CA TRP A 337 7.39 17.87 10.33
C TRP A 337 6.01 18.29 10.81
N ASN A 338 5.83 19.56 11.20
CA ASN A 338 4.59 20.05 11.78
C ASN A 338 3.36 19.99 10.85
N SER A 339 3.54 19.64 9.58
CA SER A 339 2.47 19.51 8.59
C SER A 339 2.56 18.22 7.78
N THR A 340 3.23 17.18 8.31
CA THR A 340 3.45 15.91 7.62
C THR A 340 2.66 14.77 8.26
N ALA A 341 2.13 13.90 7.42
CA ALA A 341 1.64 12.57 7.80
C ALA A 341 2.39 11.51 7.02
N ILE A 342 2.93 10.51 7.73
CA ILE A 342 3.66 9.38 7.18
C ILE A 342 2.78 8.14 7.36
N PHE A 343 2.64 7.36 6.30
CA PHE A 343 1.95 6.09 6.25
C PHE A 343 2.94 5.03 5.84
N ILE A 344 3.01 3.94 6.60
CA ILE A 344 3.92 2.83 6.33
C ILE A 344 3.07 1.57 6.20
N ALA A 345 3.28 0.79 5.14
CA ALA A 345 2.69 -0.53 4.98
C ALA A 345 3.63 -1.43 4.18
N TRP A 346 3.30 -2.71 4.14
CA TRP A 346 3.94 -3.71 3.29
C TRP A 346 3.01 -4.02 2.13
N ASP A 347 3.56 -4.35 0.98
CA ASP A 347 2.80 -4.49 -0.27
C ASP A 347 1.92 -5.75 -0.28
N ASP A 348 2.47 -6.87 0.19
CA ASP A 348 1.76 -8.13 0.33
C ASP A 348 2.24 -8.93 1.57
N TRP A 349 1.62 -10.10 1.83
CA TRP A 349 1.86 -10.92 3.03
C TRP A 349 3.13 -11.80 2.96
N GLY A 350 3.78 -11.93 1.80
CA GLY A 350 5.01 -12.71 1.61
C GLY A 350 4.88 -14.22 1.88
N GLY A 351 3.67 -14.76 1.85
CA GLY A 351 3.40 -16.14 2.25
C GLY A 351 3.36 -16.35 3.77
N PHE A 352 3.54 -15.31 4.59
CA PHE A 352 3.48 -15.41 6.05
C PHE A 352 2.04 -15.51 6.55
N TYR A 353 1.86 -16.29 7.61
CA TYR A 353 0.59 -16.52 8.26
C TYR A 353 -0.07 -15.21 8.75
N ASP A 354 -1.35 -15.13 8.51
CA ASP A 354 -2.28 -14.21 9.15
C ASP A 354 -3.58 -14.96 9.46
N HIS A 355 -4.23 -14.62 10.58
CA HIS A 355 -5.42 -15.36 11.01
C HIS A 355 -6.73 -14.75 10.52
N VAL A 356 -6.73 -13.55 9.93
CA VAL A 356 -7.95 -12.84 9.56
C VAL A 356 -8.32 -13.08 8.10
N ASP A 357 -9.55 -13.59 7.88
CA ASP A 357 -10.13 -13.73 6.53
C ASP A 357 -10.28 -12.37 5.86
N PRO A 358 -9.68 -12.17 4.66
CA PRO A 358 -9.75 -10.91 3.96
C PRO A 358 -11.16 -10.52 3.52
N PRO A 359 -11.55 -9.23 3.56
CA PRO A 359 -12.85 -8.77 3.10
C PRO A 359 -13.06 -8.96 1.59
N LYS A 360 -14.23 -9.46 1.20
CA LYS A 360 -14.64 -9.57 -0.20
C LYS A 360 -15.33 -8.30 -0.66
N VAL A 361 -14.58 -7.38 -1.25
CA VAL A 361 -15.07 -6.05 -1.68
C VAL A 361 -15.50 -6.00 -3.14
N ASP A 362 -14.94 -6.86 -3.97
CA ASP A 362 -15.31 -7.08 -5.38
C ASP A 362 -14.84 -8.47 -5.86
N GLU A 363 -14.67 -8.65 -7.17
CA GLU A 363 -14.23 -9.92 -7.77
C GLU A 363 -12.79 -10.32 -7.38
N PHE A 364 -11.93 -9.34 -7.06
CA PHE A 364 -10.56 -9.59 -6.62
C PHE A 364 -10.45 -9.69 -5.08
N GLY A 365 -11.38 -9.08 -4.35
CA GLY A 365 -11.32 -8.98 -2.89
C GLY A 365 -10.20 -8.08 -2.41
N TYR A 366 -9.98 -8.02 -1.10
CA TYR A 366 -8.69 -7.64 -0.52
C TYR A 366 -7.82 -8.89 -0.39
N GLY A 367 -6.51 -8.68 -0.33
CA GLY A 367 -5.59 -9.73 0.05
C GLY A 367 -5.41 -9.85 1.57
N ILE A 368 -4.41 -10.58 2.00
CA ILE A 368 -4.12 -10.85 3.41
C ILE A 368 -3.68 -9.57 4.10
N ARG A 369 -3.92 -9.47 5.42
CA ARG A 369 -3.51 -8.29 6.19
C ARG A 369 -2.01 -8.07 6.12
N VAL A 370 -1.66 -6.79 6.03
CA VAL A 370 -0.29 -6.29 6.14
C VAL A 370 -0.21 -5.29 7.30
N PRO A 371 0.97 -5.05 7.90
CA PRO A 371 1.08 -4.03 8.92
C PRO A 371 0.77 -2.64 8.36
N GLY A 372 0.13 -1.79 9.17
CA GLY A 372 -0.11 -0.39 8.84
C GLY A 372 0.26 0.53 10.01
N LEU A 373 1.04 1.57 9.74
CA LEU A 373 1.43 2.56 10.74
C LEU A 373 1.13 3.97 10.22
N VAL A 374 0.62 4.84 11.10
CA VAL A 374 0.42 6.27 10.79
C VAL A 374 1.19 7.11 11.78
N ILE A 375 2.15 7.89 11.29
CA ILE A 375 3.06 8.73 12.08
C ILE A 375 2.86 10.18 11.67
N SER A 376 2.50 11.04 12.63
CA SER A 376 2.28 12.47 12.40
C SER A 376 2.34 13.23 13.73
N PRO A 377 2.65 14.52 13.73
CA PRO A 377 2.49 15.34 14.92
C PRO A 377 1.04 15.43 15.41
N TYR A 378 0.07 15.09 14.54
CA TYR A 378 -1.35 15.05 14.87
C TYR A 378 -1.91 13.64 15.02
N ALA A 379 -1.12 12.60 14.82
CA ALA A 379 -1.59 11.22 15.01
C ALA A 379 -1.92 10.97 16.49
N ARG A 380 -2.96 10.19 16.75
CA ARG A 380 -3.34 9.76 18.11
C ARG A 380 -2.18 8.97 18.72
N GLN A 381 -1.98 9.09 20.01
CA GLN A 381 -0.89 8.40 20.68
C GLN A 381 -1.29 7.01 21.15
N GLY A 382 -0.53 5.98 20.74
CA GLY A 382 -0.77 4.59 21.15
C GLY A 382 -2.15 4.06 20.77
N TYR A 383 -2.71 4.60 19.68
CA TYR A 383 -4.04 4.22 19.21
C TYR A 383 -3.95 3.03 18.26
N ILE A 384 -4.69 1.98 18.56
CA ILE A 384 -4.87 0.87 17.63
C ILE A 384 -6.17 1.13 16.85
N ASP A 385 -6.05 1.29 15.54
CA ASP A 385 -7.18 1.53 14.65
C ASP A 385 -7.66 0.21 14.05
N HIS A 386 -8.83 -0.24 14.51
CA HIS A 386 -9.46 -1.51 14.11
C HIS A 386 -10.35 -1.38 12.84
N LYS A 387 -10.28 -0.25 12.13
CA LYS A 387 -11.03 -0.07 10.89
C LYS A 387 -10.33 -0.76 9.73
N THR A 388 -11.12 -1.27 8.80
CA THR A 388 -10.62 -1.89 7.58
C THR A 388 -10.10 -0.84 6.62
N TYR A 389 -8.83 -0.92 6.28
CA TYR A 389 -8.12 -0.07 5.32
C TYR A 389 -7.41 -0.92 4.26
N SER A 390 -7.07 -0.28 3.16
CA SER A 390 -6.27 -0.80 2.07
C SER A 390 -5.46 0.34 1.45
N PHE A 391 -4.68 0.07 0.40
CA PHE A 391 -3.86 1.13 -0.24
C PHE A 391 -4.73 2.20 -0.91
N GLU A 392 -5.96 1.88 -1.27
CA GLU A 392 -6.94 2.88 -1.75
C GLU A 392 -7.28 3.91 -0.66
N SER A 393 -7.11 3.58 0.61
CA SER A 393 -7.27 4.52 1.71
C SER A 393 -6.19 5.61 1.71
N TRP A 394 -4.98 5.30 1.20
CA TRP A 394 -3.92 6.29 0.96
C TRP A 394 -4.33 7.28 -0.14
N LEU A 395 -4.92 6.78 -1.22
CA LEU A 395 -5.46 7.63 -2.27
C LEU A 395 -6.61 8.48 -1.73
N LYS A 396 -7.51 7.86 -0.97
CA LYS A 396 -8.69 8.53 -0.40
C LYS A 396 -8.37 9.72 0.48
N ILE A 397 -7.35 9.64 1.34
CA ILE A 397 -6.98 10.76 2.20
C ILE A 397 -6.39 11.93 1.38
N VAL A 398 -5.63 11.64 0.33
CA VAL A 398 -5.08 12.63 -0.62
C VAL A 398 -6.20 13.29 -1.42
N GLU A 399 -7.11 12.48 -1.99
CA GLU A 399 -8.28 12.95 -2.72
C GLU A 399 -9.12 13.91 -1.88
N LYS A 400 -9.39 13.51 -0.63
CA LYS A 400 -10.16 14.31 0.32
C LYS A 400 -9.46 15.61 0.68
N ARG A 401 -8.13 15.58 0.88
CA ARG A 401 -7.34 16.77 1.24
C ARG A 401 -7.32 17.80 0.12
N TYR A 402 -7.15 17.34 -1.12
CA TYR A 402 -6.94 18.23 -2.26
C TYR A 402 -8.16 18.37 -3.18
N GLY A 403 -9.27 17.73 -2.87
CA GLY A 403 -10.47 17.80 -3.68
C GLY A 403 -10.34 17.10 -5.03
N ILE A 404 -9.55 16.06 -5.12
CA ILE A 404 -9.36 15.24 -6.32
C ILE A 404 -10.52 14.24 -6.42
N ALA A 405 -11.04 14.03 -7.62
CA ALA A 405 -12.05 13.01 -7.85
C ALA A 405 -11.45 11.60 -7.78
N SER A 406 -12.19 10.67 -7.19
CA SER A 406 -11.80 9.26 -7.16
C SER A 406 -11.73 8.67 -8.58
N MET A 407 -10.78 7.78 -8.81
CA MET A 407 -10.50 7.16 -10.11
C MET A 407 -11.39 5.94 -10.37
N THR A 408 -11.71 5.20 -9.31
CA THR A 408 -12.45 3.93 -9.36
C THR A 408 -13.54 3.87 -8.29
N LYS A 409 -14.24 2.77 -8.24
CA LYS A 409 -15.15 2.50 -7.11
C LYS A 409 -14.39 2.18 -5.83
N ARG A 410 -13.19 1.58 -5.94
CA ARG A 410 -12.38 1.16 -4.80
C ARG A 410 -11.95 2.35 -3.94
N ASP A 411 -11.27 3.35 -4.53
CA ASP A 411 -10.83 4.56 -3.83
C ASP A 411 -12.02 5.45 -3.42
N LYS A 412 -13.10 5.45 -4.21
CA LYS A 412 -14.33 6.15 -3.84
C LYS A 412 -14.93 5.63 -2.54
N ASP A 413 -15.00 4.32 -2.37
CA ASP A 413 -15.65 3.65 -1.23
C ASP A 413 -14.68 3.41 -0.06
N ALA A 414 -13.37 3.58 -0.25
CA ALA A 414 -12.35 3.42 0.79
C ALA A 414 -12.56 4.41 1.95
N LEU A 415 -12.19 3.98 3.15
CA LEU A 415 -12.10 4.85 4.32
C LEU A 415 -10.87 5.76 4.20
N ASP A 416 -10.97 6.98 4.70
CA ASP A 416 -9.99 8.06 4.48
C ASP A 416 -8.91 8.19 5.57
N MET A 417 -8.81 7.25 6.48
CA MET A 417 -7.83 7.21 7.58
C MET A 417 -7.83 8.43 8.51
N THR A 418 -8.80 9.34 8.43
CA THR A 418 -8.82 10.55 9.29
C THR A 418 -9.03 10.23 10.78
N GLU A 419 -9.52 9.05 11.13
CA GLU A 419 -9.61 8.56 12.51
C GLU A 419 -8.25 8.42 13.21
N ALA A 420 -7.19 8.22 12.45
CA ALA A 420 -5.83 8.15 13.00
C ALA A 420 -5.36 9.47 13.64
N PHE A 421 -6.08 10.57 13.42
CA PHE A 421 -5.63 11.91 13.82
C PHE A 421 -6.52 12.53 14.91
N ASP A 422 -5.88 13.33 15.75
CA ASP A 422 -6.53 14.32 16.60
C ASP A 422 -6.02 15.72 16.21
N PHE A 423 -6.78 16.39 15.37
CA PHE A 423 -6.44 17.74 14.91
C PHE A 423 -6.72 18.84 15.95
N THR A 424 -7.25 18.50 17.11
CA THR A 424 -7.45 19.45 18.21
C THR A 424 -6.20 19.62 19.05
N GLN A 425 -5.27 18.65 19.00
CA GLN A 425 -4.00 18.73 19.72
C GLN A 425 -3.02 19.72 19.08
N GLN A 426 -2.07 20.21 19.89
CA GLN A 426 -0.89 20.87 19.35
C GLN A 426 0.01 19.84 18.64
N PRO A 427 0.73 20.25 17.56
CA PRO A 427 1.64 19.33 16.91
C PRO A 427 2.69 18.82 17.90
N ARG A 428 2.84 17.50 17.97
CA ARG A 428 3.82 16.87 18.86
C ARG A 428 5.24 17.08 18.36
N ALA A 429 6.15 17.25 19.30
CA ALA A 429 7.58 17.30 18.97
C ALA A 429 8.04 16.00 18.28
N PRO A 430 9.05 16.08 17.40
CA PRO A 430 9.61 14.89 16.77
C PRO A 430 10.26 13.96 17.82
N ILE A 431 10.17 12.66 17.57
CA ILE A 431 10.80 11.60 18.36
C ILE A 431 11.71 10.80 17.44
N VAL A 432 12.99 11.18 17.42
CA VAL A 432 14.01 10.53 16.58
C VAL A 432 14.45 9.23 17.25
N LEU A 433 14.32 8.11 16.55
CA LEU A 433 14.76 6.80 17.02
C LEU A 433 16.14 6.45 16.42
N ASN A 434 16.87 5.55 17.08
CA ASN A 434 18.11 5.07 16.49
C ASN A 434 17.82 4.24 15.23
N ALA A 435 18.41 4.59 14.10
CA ALA A 435 18.29 3.84 12.86
C ALA A 435 19.19 2.59 12.85
N THR A 436 20.21 2.54 13.72
CA THR A 436 20.98 1.33 14.00
C THR A 436 20.43 0.70 15.27
N LEU A 437 20.36 -0.62 15.36
CA LEU A 437 19.78 -1.33 16.51
C LEU A 437 20.58 -1.16 17.80
N GLU A 438 21.87 -0.88 17.70
CA GLU A 438 22.72 -0.66 18.87
C GLU A 438 22.43 0.68 19.53
N GLY A 439 21.90 0.63 20.76
CA GLY A 439 21.80 1.80 21.63
C GLY A 439 20.59 2.71 21.44
N SER A 440 19.44 2.19 20.99
CA SER A 440 18.19 2.96 20.99
C SER A 440 17.94 3.59 22.37
N PRO A 441 17.73 4.92 22.46
CA PRO A 441 17.45 5.58 23.74
C PRO A 441 16.04 5.30 24.27
N TYR A 442 15.19 4.66 23.45
CA TYR A 442 13.83 4.35 23.83
C TYR A 442 13.71 2.94 24.39
N PRO A 443 12.80 2.71 25.35
CA PRO A 443 12.61 1.38 25.89
C PRO A 443 12.22 0.42 24.79
N GLN A 444 12.90 -0.69 24.70
CA GLN A 444 12.63 -1.82 23.78
C GLN A 444 11.25 -2.46 24.06
N THR A 445 10.62 -2.12 25.16
CA THR A 445 9.29 -2.60 25.54
C THR A 445 8.25 -1.58 25.10
N PRO A 446 7.21 -1.99 24.36
CA PRO A 446 6.13 -1.09 23.97
C PRO A 446 5.55 -0.41 25.20
N GLN A 447 5.46 0.92 25.18
CA GLN A 447 4.71 1.62 26.21
C GLN A 447 3.22 1.43 25.92
N ILE A 448 2.63 0.43 26.56
CA ILE A 448 1.17 0.26 26.54
C ILE A 448 0.59 1.42 27.34
N ILE A 449 0.08 2.42 26.65
CA ILE A 449 -0.73 3.45 27.29
C ILE A 449 -2.09 2.78 27.55
N LYS A 450 -2.32 2.42 28.82
CA LYS A 450 -3.65 1.98 29.25
C LYS A 450 -4.56 3.20 29.16
N HIS A 451 -5.52 3.17 28.27
CA HIS A 451 -6.65 4.09 28.22
C HIS A 451 -7.70 3.73 29.26
#